data_d6df32519426e3187a9b1b4eb052d8d0
#
_entry.id   d6df32519426e3187a9b1b4eb052d8d0
#
_cell.length_a   1.000
_cell.length_b   1.000
_cell.length_c   1.000
_cell.angle_alpha   90.00
_cell.angle_beta   90.00
_cell.angle_gamma   90.00
#
_symmetry.space_group_name_H-M   'P 1'
#
loop_
_entity.id
_entity.type
_entity.pdbx_description
1 polymer ?
#
loop_
_entity_poly.entity_id
_entity_poly.type
_entity_poly.pdbx_seq_one_letter_code
_entity_poly.pdbx_strand_id
1 'polypeptide(L)'
;MRPGSGAAIGFAREVSEDITALVLGENLDAINAESAKFAPVLAADHPALAAPVADRWAHVIAEVARAQNAELIVATSTTWAKDIVGRAAGLLGGAMASDVIGHEMVDGELRLRRPMFAGAVNATIVLEGSPQIITVRPSAYDAPESADTPFAIEPIAIDADALPNATQFESLDRKTGARPDVTEARIVVSGGRAFKNSEDFEQHVGGLADALGAATGSSRALVDAGITPNSLQVGQTGKIVAPELYLALGISGAVQHLAGMKNSRVIAAINQDPDAPIFEFADYGLVGDVYEEVPRLIAELNGGQ
;
A
#
# COMPACT_ATOMS: atom_id res chain seq x y z
N MET A 1 1.53 -7.36 -11.91
CA MET A 1 1.94 -6.17 -11.11
C MET A 1 1.07 -6.09 -9.86
N ARG A 2 1.57 -5.62 -8.70
CA ARG A 2 0.71 -5.42 -7.53
C ARG A 2 -0.21 -4.22 -7.78
N PRO A 3 -1.45 -4.22 -7.27
CA PRO A 3 -2.40 -3.11 -7.51
C PRO A 3 -1.83 -1.73 -7.17
N GLY A 4 -1.09 -1.62 -6.05
CA GLY A 4 -0.48 -0.35 -5.64
C GLY A 4 0.65 0.15 -6.53
N SER A 5 1.26 -0.69 -7.38
CA SER A 5 2.37 -0.25 -8.25
C SER A 5 1.89 0.77 -9.31
N GLY A 6 0.61 0.71 -9.69
CA GLY A 6 0.01 1.68 -10.61
C GLY A 6 0.04 3.11 -10.07
N ALA A 7 -0.13 3.29 -8.76
CA ALA A 7 -0.09 4.60 -8.13
C ALA A 7 1.28 5.30 -8.28
N ALA A 8 2.38 4.53 -8.20
CA ALA A 8 3.73 5.08 -8.42
C ALA A 8 3.93 5.56 -9.86
N ILE A 9 3.40 4.80 -10.84
CA ILE A 9 3.44 5.19 -12.25
C ILE A 9 2.53 6.40 -12.51
N GLY A 10 1.35 6.44 -11.89
CA GLY A 10 0.43 7.57 -11.97
C GLY A 10 1.09 8.87 -11.51
N PHE A 11 1.65 8.86 -10.28
CA PHE A 11 2.41 10.01 -9.79
C PHE A 11 3.57 10.39 -10.73
N ALA A 12 4.37 9.40 -11.18
CA ALA A 12 5.51 9.69 -12.04
C ALA A 12 5.09 10.42 -13.34
N ARG A 13 3.96 10.01 -13.95
CA ARG A 13 3.41 10.67 -15.14
C ARG A 13 2.87 12.07 -14.90
N GLU A 14 2.42 12.37 -13.68
CA GLU A 14 1.94 13.71 -13.34
C GLU A 14 3.11 14.72 -13.18
N VAL A 15 4.32 14.21 -12.88
CA VAL A 15 5.52 15.05 -12.65
C VAL A 15 6.55 15.01 -13.78
N SER A 16 6.52 13.99 -14.66
CA SER A 16 7.46 13.84 -15.77
C SER A 16 6.83 13.13 -16.96
N GLU A 17 7.20 13.55 -18.17
CA GLU A 17 6.86 12.86 -19.42
C GLU A 17 7.85 11.71 -19.72
N ASP A 18 9.08 11.82 -19.23
CA ASP A 18 10.14 10.82 -19.41
C ASP A 18 10.20 9.91 -18.17
N ILE A 19 9.53 8.77 -18.26
CA ILE A 19 9.46 7.78 -17.20
C ILE A 19 9.89 6.41 -17.71
N THR A 20 10.58 5.66 -16.87
CA THR A 20 10.97 4.26 -17.12
C THR A 20 10.70 3.42 -15.89
N ALA A 21 10.08 2.26 -16.08
CA ALA A 21 9.83 1.30 -15.01
C ALA A 21 11.05 0.39 -14.84
N LEU A 22 11.64 0.35 -13.65
CA LEU A 22 12.66 -0.62 -13.29
C LEU A 22 12.02 -1.83 -12.61
N VAL A 23 12.21 -3.01 -13.20
CA VAL A 23 11.71 -4.30 -12.69
C VAL A 23 12.89 -5.16 -12.26
N LEU A 24 12.89 -5.62 -11.00
CA LEU A 24 13.97 -6.38 -10.38
C LEU A 24 13.45 -7.74 -9.90
N GLY A 25 14.22 -8.80 -10.10
CA GLY A 25 13.90 -10.13 -9.58
C GLY A 25 14.45 -11.28 -10.40
N GLU A 26 13.74 -12.39 -10.40
CA GLU A 26 14.02 -13.60 -11.18
C GLU A 26 12.76 -14.07 -11.90
N ASN A 27 12.89 -14.54 -13.15
CA ASN A 27 11.80 -15.01 -14.01
C ASN A 27 10.73 -13.92 -14.26
N LEU A 28 11.16 -12.76 -14.77
CA LEU A 28 10.38 -11.54 -14.85
C LEU A 28 9.48 -11.41 -16.10
N ASP A 29 9.42 -12.38 -17.00
CA ASP A 29 8.71 -12.26 -18.27
C ASP A 29 7.27 -11.75 -18.13
N ALA A 30 6.50 -12.34 -17.22
CA ALA A 30 5.10 -11.97 -17.02
C ALA A 30 4.94 -10.55 -16.44
N ILE A 31 5.80 -10.17 -15.48
CA ILE A 31 5.73 -8.84 -14.85
C ILE A 31 6.26 -7.76 -15.78
N ASN A 32 7.28 -8.06 -16.60
CA ASN A 32 7.80 -7.17 -17.62
C ASN A 32 6.73 -6.86 -18.67
N ALA A 33 6.05 -7.90 -19.19
CA ALA A 33 4.96 -7.74 -20.15
C ALA A 33 3.79 -6.93 -19.59
N GLU A 34 3.48 -7.09 -18.29
CA GLU A 34 2.45 -6.30 -17.63
C GLU A 34 2.90 -4.85 -17.42
N SER A 35 4.12 -4.62 -16.98
CA SER A 35 4.68 -3.27 -16.74
C SER A 35 4.83 -2.49 -18.04
N ALA A 36 5.19 -3.16 -19.15
CA ALA A 36 5.33 -2.56 -20.47
C ALA A 36 4.02 -1.99 -21.05
N LYS A 37 2.87 -2.28 -20.45
CA LYS A 37 1.60 -1.60 -20.79
C LYS A 37 1.55 -0.15 -20.29
N PHE A 38 2.44 0.21 -19.39
CA PHE A 38 2.38 1.51 -18.71
C PHE A 38 3.60 2.39 -18.94
N ALA A 39 4.79 1.83 -19.16
CA ALA A 39 6.03 2.59 -19.36
C ALA A 39 7.08 1.70 -20.05
N PRO A 40 8.13 2.26 -20.68
CA PRO A 40 9.33 1.52 -21.01
C PRO A 40 9.89 0.79 -19.79
N VAL A 41 10.40 -0.42 -20.00
CA VAL A 41 10.86 -1.28 -18.89
C VAL A 41 12.36 -1.54 -19.00
N LEU A 42 13.06 -1.31 -17.89
CA LEU A 42 14.40 -1.82 -17.66
C LEU A 42 14.28 -3.07 -16.77
N ALA A 43 14.66 -4.24 -17.30
CA ALA A 43 14.46 -5.52 -16.66
C ALA A 43 15.78 -6.08 -16.11
N ALA A 44 15.95 -6.13 -14.79
CA ALA A 44 17.07 -6.74 -14.09
C ALA A 44 16.66 -8.16 -13.63
N ASP A 45 16.68 -9.10 -14.55
CA ASP A 45 16.29 -10.51 -14.33
C ASP A 45 17.53 -11.34 -14.01
N HIS A 46 17.69 -11.71 -12.73
CA HIS A 46 18.86 -12.48 -12.31
C HIS A 46 18.56 -13.30 -11.04
N PRO A 47 19.05 -14.56 -10.89
CA PRO A 47 18.83 -15.37 -9.71
C PRO A 47 19.28 -14.72 -8.38
N ALA A 48 20.34 -13.90 -8.41
CA ALA A 48 20.81 -13.15 -7.23
C ALA A 48 19.76 -12.14 -6.70
N LEU A 49 18.73 -11.83 -7.48
CA LEU A 49 17.63 -10.91 -7.14
C LEU A 49 16.32 -11.64 -6.86
N ALA A 50 16.31 -12.97 -6.79
CA ALA A 50 15.10 -13.78 -6.54
C ALA A 50 14.38 -13.38 -5.24
N ALA A 51 15.13 -13.00 -4.21
CA ALA A 51 14.59 -12.47 -2.97
C ALA A 51 14.87 -10.96 -2.87
N PRO A 52 13.91 -10.15 -2.40
CA PRO A 52 14.06 -8.70 -2.30
C PRO A 52 14.86 -8.31 -1.04
N VAL A 53 16.12 -8.70 -1.00
CA VAL A 53 17.05 -8.34 0.05
C VAL A 53 17.51 -6.91 -0.18
N ALA A 54 17.26 -6.03 0.80
CA ALA A 54 17.39 -4.59 0.63
C ALA A 54 18.79 -4.13 0.22
N ASP A 55 19.87 -4.78 0.70
CA ASP A 55 21.23 -4.42 0.33
C ASP A 55 21.52 -4.66 -1.17
N ARG A 56 21.06 -5.78 -1.74
CA ARG A 56 21.26 -6.12 -3.15
C ARG A 56 20.37 -5.28 -4.07
N TRP A 57 19.07 -5.21 -3.77
CA TRP A 57 18.14 -4.45 -4.59
C TRP A 57 18.45 -2.96 -4.60
N ALA A 58 18.79 -2.39 -3.44
CA ALA A 58 19.18 -0.98 -3.36
C ALA A 58 20.46 -0.68 -4.15
N HIS A 59 21.42 -1.62 -4.17
CA HIS A 59 22.65 -1.50 -4.96
C HIS A 59 22.32 -1.42 -6.46
N VAL A 60 21.51 -2.35 -6.97
CA VAL A 60 21.08 -2.36 -8.39
C VAL A 60 20.32 -1.08 -8.73
N ILE A 61 19.35 -0.65 -7.88
CA ILE A 61 18.62 0.60 -8.08
C ILE A 61 19.58 1.78 -8.18
N ALA A 62 20.58 1.84 -7.30
CA ALA A 62 21.53 2.94 -7.31
C ALA A 62 22.44 2.94 -8.56
N GLU A 63 22.86 1.77 -9.03
CA GLU A 63 23.66 1.66 -10.26
C GLU A 63 22.86 2.05 -11.51
N VAL A 64 21.63 1.54 -11.61
CA VAL A 64 20.73 1.89 -12.73
C VAL A 64 20.40 3.38 -12.70
N ALA A 65 20.09 3.95 -11.55
CA ALA A 65 19.81 5.38 -11.41
C ALA A 65 21.00 6.25 -11.87
N ARG A 66 22.23 5.86 -11.55
CA ARG A 66 23.44 6.56 -12.03
C ARG A 66 23.61 6.42 -13.53
N ALA A 67 23.44 5.20 -14.07
CA ALA A 67 23.58 4.95 -15.51
C ALA A 67 22.54 5.70 -16.35
N GLN A 68 21.31 5.84 -15.83
CA GLN A 68 20.22 6.58 -16.47
C GLN A 68 20.21 8.07 -16.15
N ASN A 69 21.10 8.56 -15.28
CA ASN A 69 21.11 9.94 -14.76
C ASN A 69 19.72 10.31 -14.17
N ALA A 70 19.09 9.39 -13.45
CA ALA A 70 17.76 9.57 -12.91
C ALA A 70 17.75 10.71 -11.87
N GLU A 71 16.88 11.70 -12.09
CA GLU A 71 16.68 12.82 -11.17
C GLU A 71 15.64 12.50 -10.12
N LEU A 72 14.72 11.57 -10.44
CA LEU A 72 13.61 11.16 -9.60
C LEU A 72 13.46 9.62 -9.61
N ILE A 73 13.33 9.04 -8.42
CA ILE A 73 13.02 7.62 -8.22
C ILE A 73 11.72 7.53 -7.44
N VAL A 74 10.73 6.84 -8.01
CA VAL A 74 9.40 6.68 -7.41
C VAL A 74 9.11 5.23 -7.12
N ALA A 75 8.55 4.94 -5.95
CA ALA A 75 8.04 3.63 -5.59
C ALA A 75 6.74 3.75 -4.80
N THR A 76 5.99 2.66 -4.71
CA THR A 76 4.80 2.58 -3.85
C THR A 76 5.22 2.48 -2.39
N SER A 77 4.50 3.17 -1.50
CA SER A 77 4.80 3.23 -0.06
C SER A 77 4.44 1.93 0.67
N THR A 78 5.16 0.86 0.37
CA THR A 78 5.11 -0.41 1.10
C THR A 78 6.28 -0.48 2.10
N THR A 79 6.20 -1.38 3.09
CA THR A 79 7.32 -1.61 4.03
C THR A 79 8.59 -2.04 3.29
N TRP A 80 8.46 -2.90 2.28
CA TRP A 80 9.58 -3.33 1.45
C TRP A 80 10.19 -2.20 0.62
N ALA A 81 9.36 -1.41 -0.05
CA ALA A 81 9.86 -0.29 -0.84
C ALA A 81 10.57 0.74 0.05
N LYS A 82 10.01 1.07 1.23
CA LYS A 82 10.66 2.00 2.16
C LYS A 82 12.02 1.52 2.63
N ASP A 83 12.20 0.22 2.87
CA ASP A 83 13.47 -0.38 3.25
C ASP A 83 14.48 -0.29 2.09
N ILE A 84 14.08 -0.73 0.90
CA ILE A 84 14.94 -0.80 -0.28
C ILE A 84 15.32 0.59 -0.80
N VAL A 85 14.32 1.45 -1.07
CA VAL A 85 14.60 2.75 -1.69
C VAL A 85 15.21 3.75 -0.70
N GLY A 86 14.96 3.58 0.61
CA GLY A 86 15.64 4.35 1.65
C GLY A 86 17.14 4.07 1.68
N ARG A 87 17.53 2.81 1.49
CA ARG A 87 18.92 2.42 1.35
C ARG A 87 19.53 2.93 0.03
N ALA A 88 18.79 2.86 -1.08
CA ALA A 88 19.22 3.42 -2.35
C ALA A 88 19.46 4.93 -2.26
N ALA A 89 18.60 5.66 -1.53
CA ALA A 89 18.79 7.09 -1.28
C ALA A 89 20.12 7.38 -0.58
N GLY A 90 20.46 6.60 0.45
CA GLY A 90 21.76 6.70 1.12
C GLY A 90 22.96 6.42 0.19
N LEU A 91 22.86 5.41 -0.68
CA LEU A 91 23.89 5.06 -1.66
C LEU A 91 24.07 6.13 -2.75
N LEU A 92 23.03 6.85 -3.07
CA LEU A 92 23.01 7.91 -4.09
C LEU A 92 23.34 9.29 -3.52
N GLY A 93 23.32 9.44 -2.19
CA GLY A 93 23.41 10.77 -1.55
C GLY A 93 22.16 11.64 -1.85
N GLY A 94 21.04 11.00 -2.21
CA GLY A 94 19.80 11.65 -2.57
C GLY A 94 18.92 11.98 -1.37
N ALA A 95 17.92 12.83 -1.59
CA ALA A 95 16.93 13.18 -0.58
C ALA A 95 15.67 12.31 -0.71
N MET A 96 15.04 11.92 0.42
CA MET A 96 13.88 11.01 0.39
C MET A 96 12.65 11.56 1.13
N ALA A 97 11.48 11.43 0.48
CA ALA A 97 10.18 11.58 1.10
C ALA A 97 9.39 10.27 1.06
N SER A 98 8.88 9.83 2.19
CA SER A 98 8.04 8.62 2.24
C SER A 98 6.58 8.95 2.50
N ASP A 99 5.69 8.09 1.95
CA ASP A 99 4.24 8.14 2.16
C ASP A 99 3.60 9.45 1.68
N VAL A 100 4.00 9.90 0.49
CA VAL A 100 3.48 11.09 -0.16
C VAL A 100 2.01 10.87 -0.57
N ILE A 101 1.15 11.84 -0.25
CA ILE A 101 -0.30 11.79 -0.48
C ILE A 101 -0.79 12.89 -1.43
N GLY A 102 0.11 13.71 -1.93
CA GLY A 102 -0.21 14.77 -2.90
C GLY A 102 1.05 15.54 -3.25
N HIS A 103 0.99 16.25 -4.35
CA HIS A 103 2.08 17.12 -4.82
C HIS A 103 1.52 18.35 -5.54
N GLU A 104 2.36 19.32 -5.75
CA GLU A 104 2.12 20.48 -6.59
C GLU A 104 3.42 20.98 -7.20
N MET A 105 3.37 21.51 -8.43
CA MET A 105 4.50 22.20 -9.05
C MET A 105 4.32 23.71 -8.85
N VAL A 106 5.25 24.35 -8.18
CA VAL A 106 5.22 25.79 -7.93
C VAL A 106 6.55 26.39 -8.36
N ASP A 107 6.55 27.25 -9.36
CA ASP A 107 7.74 27.89 -9.92
C ASP A 107 8.86 26.91 -10.35
N GLY A 108 8.47 25.72 -10.82
CA GLY A 108 9.40 24.65 -11.21
C GLY A 108 9.92 23.80 -10.04
N GLU A 109 9.45 24.04 -8.82
CA GLU A 109 9.78 23.27 -7.62
C GLU A 109 8.69 22.25 -7.31
N LEU A 110 9.07 20.97 -7.13
CA LEU A 110 8.16 19.89 -6.74
C LEU A 110 7.92 19.95 -5.22
N ARG A 111 6.73 20.34 -4.81
CA ARG A 111 6.27 20.34 -3.42
C ARG A 111 5.48 19.09 -3.14
N LEU A 112 5.85 18.38 -2.08
CA LEU A 112 5.28 17.11 -1.69
C LEU A 112 4.49 17.25 -0.40
N ARG A 113 3.25 16.74 -0.38
CA ARG A 113 2.43 16.68 0.82
C ARG A 113 2.48 15.30 1.41
N ARG A 114 2.82 15.19 2.69
CA ARG A 114 2.88 13.92 3.41
C ARG A 114 2.35 14.02 4.84
N PRO A 115 1.73 12.95 5.39
CA PRO A 115 1.31 12.94 6.78
C PRO A 115 2.51 12.76 7.72
N MET A 116 2.44 13.45 8.86
CA MET A 116 3.38 13.34 9.97
C MET A 116 2.62 13.13 11.29
N PHE A 117 3.33 12.66 12.32
CA PHE A 117 2.74 12.41 13.65
C PHE A 117 1.49 11.51 13.58
N ALA A 118 1.62 10.33 12.97
CA ALA A 118 0.52 9.39 12.73
C ALA A 118 -0.67 10.03 12.00
N GLY A 119 -0.40 10.98 11.11
CA GLY A 119 -1.42 11.65 10.29
C GLY A 119 -2.16 12.80 11.01
N ALA A 120 -1.68 13.24 12.18
CA ALA A 120 -2.24 14.42 12.87
C ALA A 120 -1.97 15.72 12.11
N VAL A 121 -0.88 15.76 11.33
CA VAL A 121 -0.46 16.92 10.53
C VAL A 121 -0.09 16.47 9.15
N ASN A 122 -0.48 17.23 8.12
CA ASN A 122 0.05 17.11 6.77
C ASN A 122 1.11 18.20 6.57
N ALA A 123 2.37 17.79 6.31
CA ALA A 123 3.45 18.70 5.97
C ALA A 123 3.56 18.82 4.46
N THR A 124 3.78 20.05 3.98
CA THR A 124 4.28 20.32 2.63
C THR A 124 5.79 20.49 2.71
N ILE A 125 6.53 19.69 1.96
CA ILE A 125 7.99 19.64 1.98
C ILE A 125 8.56 19.74 0.57
N VAL A 126 9.80 20.20 0.47
CA VAL A 126 10.63 20.18 -0.74
C VAL A 126 11.83 19.30 -0.44
N LEU A 127 12.26 18.50 -1.42
CA LEU A 127 13.49 17.73 -1.33
C LEU A 127 14.64 18.51 -1.99
N GLU A 128 15.68 18.78 -1.23
CA GLU A 128 16.90 19.37 -1.76
C GLU A 128 17.89 18.29 -2.19
N GLY A 129 18.49 18.45 -3.35
CA GLY A 129 19.47 17.51 -3.92
C GLY A 129 18.89 16.58 -4.99
N SER A 130 19.77 15.76 -5.59
CA SER A 130 19.44 14.80 -6.67
C SER A 130 20.22 13.50 -6.46
N PRO A 131 19.60 12.33 -6.74
CA PRO A 131 18.19 12.18 -7.11
C PRO A 131 17.24 12.42 -5.94
N GLN A 132 16.00 12.80 -6.25
CA GLN A 132 14.90 12.78 -5.29
C GLN A 132 14.28 11.40 -5.25
N ILE A 133 14.05 10.84 -4.07
CA ILE A 133 13.46 9.51 -3.89
C ILE A 133 12.12 9.67 -3.17
N ILE A 134 11.05 9.17 -3.79
CA ILE A 134 9.70 9.37 -3.30
C ILE A 134 8.98 8.03 -3.19
N THR A 135 8.36 7.74 -2.05
CA THR A 135 7.35 6.70 -2.00
C THR A 135 5.96 7.31 -1.88
N VAL A 136 5.05 6.89 -2.76
CA VAL A 136 3.68 7.40 -2.81
C VAL A 136 2.70 6.45 -2.16
N ARG A 137 1.68 6.98 -1.51
CA ARG A 137 0.60 6.18 -0.93
C ARG A 137 -0.25 5.57 -2.05
N PRO A 138 -0.54 4.25 -2.02
CA PRO A 138 -1.31 3.59 -3.09
C PRO A 138 -2.67 4.21 -3.36
N SER A 139 -3.37 4.67 -2.31
CA SER A 139 -4.72 5.27 -2.42
C SER A 139 -4.74 6.75 -2.81
N ALA A 140 -3.57 7.38 -2.95
CA ALA A 140 -3.48 8.81 -3.25
C ALA A 140 -3.36 9.12 -4.75
N TYR A 141 -3.04 8.11 -5.56
CA TYR A 141 -2.85 8.26 -7.00
C TYR A 141 -3.52 7.09 -7.74
N ASP A 142 -4.19 7.40 -8.81
CA ASP A 142 -4.79 6.38 -9.66
C ASP A 142 -3.72 5.76 -10.59
N ALA A 143 -3.91 4.48 -10.92
CA ALA A 143 -3.10 3.85 -11.96
C ALA A 143 -3.45 4.50 -13.32
N PRO A 144 -2.47 4.80 -14.17
CA PRO A 144 -2.76 5.32 -15.50
C PRO A 144 -3.43 4.26 -16.37
N GLU A 145 -4.11 4.69 -17.42
CA GLU A 145 -4.61 3.79 -18.44
C GLU A 145 -3.47 3.05 -19.14
N SER A 146 -3.70 1.79 -19.51
CA SER A 146 -2.74 1.01 -20.28
C SER A 146 -2.64 1.55 -21.71
N ALA A 147 -1.43 1.57 -22.23
CA ALA A 147 -1.21 1.90 -23.64
C ALA A 147 -1.78 0.79 -24.57
N ASP A 148 -2.28 1.19 -25.73
CA ASP A 148 -2.77 0.25 -26.77
C ASP A 148 -1.65 -0.65 -27.29
N THR A 149 -0.42 -0.12 -27.34
CA THR A 149 0.77 -0.87 -27.75
C THR A 149 1.75 -0.88 -26.59
N PRO A 150 2.22 -2.07 -26.16
CA PRO A 150 3.20 -2.17 -25.10
C PRO A 150 4.51 -1.44 -25.44
N PHE A 151 5.13 -0.82 -24.44
CA PHE A 151 6.44 -0.19 -24.54
C PHE A 151 7.56 -1.24 -24.67
N ALA A 152 8.75 -0.78 -25.01
CA ALA A 152 9.95 -1.60 -25.11
C ALA A 152 10.36 -2.15 -23.72
N ILE A 153 10.93 -3.37 -23.74
CA ILE A 153 11.55 -4.01 -22.59
C ILE A 153 13.03 -4.15 -22.90
N GLU A 154 13.89 -3.53 -22.09
CA GLU A 154 15.33 -3.58 -22.22
C GLU A 154 15.93 -4.38 -21.06
N PRO A 155 16.64 -5.50 -21.33
CA PRO A 155 17.29 -6.25 -20.28
C PRO A 155 18.55 -5.51 -19.79
N ILE A 156 18.76 -5.54 -18.46
CA ILE A 156 19.95 -5.00 -17.81
C ILE A 156 20.82 -6.17 -17.35
N ALA A 157 22.11 -6.13 -17.70
CA ALA A 157 23.08 -7.06 -17.18
C ALA A 157 23.38 -6.76 -15.69
N ILE A 158 23.37 -7.81 -14.87
CA ILE A 158 23.68 -7.70 -13.43
C ILE A 158 25.03 -8.38 -13.18
N ASP A 159 25.97 -7.63 -12.60
CA ASP A 159 27.21 -8.19 -12.06
C ASP A 159 26.93 -8.74 -10.66
N ALA A 160 26.66 -10.04 -10.59
CA ALA A 160 26.31 -10.69 -9.33
C ALA A 160 27.48 -10.70 -8.31
N ASP A 161 28.71 -10.67 -8.78
CA ASP A 161 29.91 -10.67 -7.91
C ASP A 161 30.12 -9.31 -7.24
N ALA A 162 29.64 -8.24 -7.86
CA ALA A 162 29.66 -6.89 -7.29
C ALA A 162 28.54 -6.64 -6.26
N LEU A 163 27.51 -7.51 -6.20
CA LEU A 163 26.41 -7.33 -5.27
C LEU A 163 26.85 -7.57 -3.81
N PRO A 164 26.33 -6.76 -2.86
CA PRO A 164 26.55 -7.01 -1.44
C PRO A 164 26.10 -8.41 -1.01
N ASN A 165 26.87 -9.04 -0.13
CA ASN A 165 26.61 -10.40 0.36
C ASN A 165 26.58 -10.49 1.90
N ALA A 166 26.47 -9.35 2.58
CA ALA A 166 26.45 -9.30 4.04
C ALA A 166 25.19 -9.90 4.66
N THR A 167 24.10 -9.97 3.88
CA THR A 167 22.84 -10.57 4.29
C THR A 167 22.45 -11.70 3.33
N GLN A 168 21.78 -12.72 3.87
CA GLN A 168 21.25 -13.85 3.09
C GLN A 168 19.77 -14.01 3.39
N PHE A 169 19.00 -14.27 2.34
CA PHE A 169 17.61 -14.67 2.49
C PHE A 169 17.55 -16.14 2.91
N GLU A 170 16.88 -16.42 4.02
CA GLU A 170 16.69 -17.79 4.49
C GLU A 170 15.29 -18.31 4.09
N SER A 171 14.25 -17.64 4.52
CA SER A 171 12.87 -18.04 4.21
C SER A 171 11.88 -16.87 4.33
N LEU A 172 10.75 -17.01 3.68
CA LEU A 172 9.61 -16.11 3.83
C LEU A 172 8.36 -16.94 4.10
N ASP A 173 7.89 -16.92 5.33
CA ASP A 173 6.62 -17.50 5.70
C ASP A 173 5.49 -16.57 5.26
N ARG A 174 4.89 -16.89 4.13
CA ARG A 174 3.70 -16.19 3.65
C ARG A 174 2.47 -16.80 4.30
N LYS A 175 1.64 -15.97 4.93
CA LYS A 175 0.29 -16.41 5.27
C LYS A 175 -0.46 -16.68 3.95
N THR A 176 -0.68 -17.95 3.67
CA THR A 176 -1.56 -18.38 2.57
C THR A 176 -3.00 -18.27 3.06
N GLY A 177 -3.57 -17.09 2.98
CA GLY A 177 -5.00 -16.86 3.24
C GLY A 177 -5.72 -16.61 1.92
N ALA A 178 -7.00 -16.96 1.85
CA ALA A 178 -7.85 -16.66 0.70
C ALA A 178 -8.05 -15.14 0.51
N ARG A 179 -7.84 -14.33 1.58
CA ARG A 179 -8.04 -12.87 1.59
C ARG A 179 -6.71 -12.12 1.45
N PRO A 180 -6.71 -10.94 0.81
CA PRO A 180 -5.52 -10.11 0.67
C PRO A 180 -4.99 -9.60 2.03
N ASP A 181 -3.73 -9.16 2.09
CA ASP A 181 -3.20 -8.49 3.29
C ASP A 181 -3.89 -7.13 3.48
N VAL A 182 -4.24 -6.81 4.71
CA VAL A 182 -4.98 -5.58 5.04
C VAL A 182 -4.23 -4.30 4.67
N THR A 183 -2.91 -4.34 4.56
CA THR A 183 -2.10 -3.17 4.18
C THR A 183 -2.03 -2.94 2.66
N GLU A 184 -2.39 -3.95 1.87
CA GLU A 184 -2.31 -3.91 0.40
C GLU A 184 -3.70 -3.96 -0.27
N ALA A 185 -4.76 -4.25 0.51
CA ALA A 185 -6.11 -4.42 0.00
C ALA A 185 -6.73 -3.09 -0.42
N ARG A 186 -7.48 -3.12 -1.54
CA ARG A 186 -8.30 -1.98 -1.97
C ARG A 186 -9.51 -1.77 -1.06
N ILE A 187 -10.05 -2.85 -0.51
CA ILE A 187 -11.20 -2.84 0.39
C ILE A 187 -10.81 -3.53 1.69
N VAL A 188 -11.13 -2.94 2.83
CA VAL A 188 -10.92 -3.50 4.16
C VAL A 188 -12.25 -3.54 4.91
N VAL A 189 -12.64 -4.72 5.39
CA VAL A 189 -13.76 -4.91 6.31
C VAL A 189 -13.20 -5.16 7.71
N SER A 190 -13.49 -4.29 8.65
CA SER A 190 -12.89 -4.33 9.99
C SER A 190 -13.94 -4.46 11.09
N GLY A 191 -13.73 -5.41 12.00
CA GLY A 191 -14.62 -5.67 13.13
C GLY A 191 -14.17 -5.03 14.44
N GLY A 192 -15.14 -4.53 15.20
CA GLY A 192 -14.95 -3.97 16.53
C GLY A 192 -15.56 -4.83 17.64
N ARG A 193 -15.67 -4.26 18.84
CA ARG A 193 -16.16 -4.94 20.09
C ARG A 193 -17.59 -5.50 20.02
N ALA A 194 -18.34 -5.23 18.97
CA ALA A 194 -19.65 -5.83 18.78
C ALA A 194 -19.58 -7.36 18.63
N PHE A 195 -18.48 -7.88 18.07
CA PHE A 195 -18.28 -9.34 17.88
C PHE A 195 -17.75 -9.98 19.15
N LYS A 196 -18.38 -11.10 19.55
CA LYS A 196 -18.20 -11.74 20.86
C LYS A 196 -17.17 -12.88 20.84
N ASN A 197 -16.94 -13.48 19.68
CA ASN A 197 -16.03 -14.61 19.51
C ASN A 197 -15.48 -14.66 18.07
N SER A 198 -14.54 -15.55 17.80
CA SER A 198 -13.90 -15.70 16.50
C SER A 198 -14.85 -16.22 15.41
N GLU A 199 -15.85 -17.02 15.78
CA GLU A 199 -16.85 -17.56 14.85
C GLU A 199 -17.77 -16.45 14.36
N ASP A 200 -18.30 -15.62 15.25
CA ASP A 200 -19.11 -14.43 14.90
C ASP A 200 -18.32 -13.47 14.00
N PHE A 201 -17.06 -13.23 14.36
CA PHE A 201 -16.18 -12.38 13.55
C PHE A 201 -16.00 -12.95 12.13
N GLU A 202 -15.69 -14.22 12.02
CA GLU A 202 -15.48 -14.85 10.71
C GLU A 202 -16.77 -14.90 9.88
N GLN A 203 -17.91 -15.20 10.51
CA GLN A 203 -19.20 -15.26 9.83
C GLN A 203 -19.61 -13.89 9.24
N HIS A 204 -19.43 -12.82 9.98
CA HIS A 204 -19.91 -11.48 9.57
C HIS A 204 -18.82 -10.67 8.87
N VAL A 205 -17.69 -10.44 9.54
CA VAL A 205 -16.58 -9.65 8.97
C VAL A 205 -15.90 -10.42 7.84
N GLY A 206 -15.63 -11.70 8.09
CA GLY A 206 -15.07 -12.60 7.08
C GLY A 206 -16.00 -12.78 5.89
N GLY A 207 -17.28 -13.11 6.14
CA GLY A 207 -18.26 -13.32 5.08
C GLY A 207 -18.47 -12.08 4.20
N LEU A 208 -18.52 -10.88 4.79
CA LEU A 208 -18.61 -9.65 4.02
C LEU A 208 -17.31 -9.35 3.24
N ALA A 209 -16.16 -9.65 3.84
CA ALA A 209 -14.88 -9.51 3.15
C ALA A 209 -14.79 -10.43 1.94
N ASP A 210 -15.27 -11.67 2.03
CA ASP A 210 -15.31 -12.62 0.91
C ASP A 210 -16.23 -12.15 -0.21
N ALA A 211 -17.42 -11.65 0.13
CA ALA A 211 -18.36 -11.11 -0.85
C ALA A 211 -17.80 -9.90 -1.62
N LEU A 212 -16.90 -9.14 -1.02
CA LEU A 212 -16.28 -7.94 -1.61
C LEU A 212 -14.88 -8.20 -2.18
N GLY A 213 -14.29 -9.41 -2.03
CA GLY A 213 -12.88 -9.65 -2.32
C GLY A 213 -11.93 -8.81 -1.45
N ALA A 214 -12.34 -8.50 -0.22
CA ALA A 214 -11.70 -7.58 0.69
C ALA A 214 -10.74 -8.27 1.68
N ALA A 215 -9.88 -7.48 2.31
CA ALA A 215 -9.14 -7.93 3.49
C ALA A 215 -9.98 -7.77 4.76
N THR A 216 -9.68 -8.61 5.77
CA THR A 216 -10.23 -8.46 7.11
C THR A 216 -9.29 -7.67 8.02
N GLY A 217 -9.85 -6.72 8.77
CA GLY A 217 -9.18 -5.98 9.81
C GLY A 217 -9.88 -6.16 11.16
N SER A 218 -9.22 -5.80 12.24
CA SER A 218 -9.85 -5.83 13.56
C SER A 218 -9.39 -4.67 14.44
N SER A 219 -10.21 -4.32 15.43
CA SER A 219 -9.82 -3.40 16.47
C SER A 219 -8.91 -4.06 17.50
N ARG A 220 -8.10 -3.26 18.21
CA ARG A 220 -7.28 -3.74 19.33
C ARG A 220 -8.10 -4.50 20.37
N ALA A 221 -9.34 -4.08 20.62
CA ALA A 221 -10.20 -4.73 21.62
C ALA A 221 -10.48 -6.22 21.31
N LEU A 222 -10.60 -6.60 20.01
CA LEU A 222 -10.76 -7.99 19.62
C LEU A 222 -9.47 -8.79 19.75
N VAL A 223 -8.33 -8.15 19.50
CA VAL A 223 -7.01 -8.77 19.68
C VAL A 223 -6.73 -9.03 21.16
N ASP A 224 -6.95 -8.03 22.00
CA ASP A 224 -6.77 -8.14 23.46
C ASP A 224 -7.72 -9.20 24.08
N ALA A 225 -8.91 -9.40 23.49
CA ALA A 225 -9.85 -10.45 23.88
C ALA A 225 -9.50 -11.84 23.28
N GLY A 226 -8.45 -11.97 22.48
CA GLY A 226 -8.07 -13.23 21.82
C GLY A 226 -9.01 -13.69 20.72
N ILE A 227 -9.93 -12.84 20.27
CA ILE A 227 -10.91 -13.13 19.22
C ILE A 227 -10.25 -13.12 17.83
N THR A 228 -9.33 -12.20 17.61
CA THR A 228 -8.59 -12.08 16.35
C THR A 228 -7.08 -12.04 16.59
N PRO A 229 -6.26 -12.53 15.65
CA PRO A 229 -4.81 -12.44 15.77
C PRO A 229 -4.32 -10.99 15.59
N ASN A 230 -3.21 -10.64 16.24
CA ASN A 230 -2.59 -9.31 16.16
C ASN A 230 -2.28 -8.87 14.72
N SER A 231 -2.09 -9.81 13.81
CA SER A 231 -1.83 -9.52 12.38
C SER A 231 -2.99 -8.83 11.66
N LEU A 232 -4.20 -8.86 12.21
CA LEU A 232 -5.38 -8.16 11.69
C LEU A 232 -5.61 -6.81 12.36
N GLN A 233 -4.84 -6.47 13.40
CA GLN A 233 -5.04 -5.23 14.14
C GLN A 233 -4.80 -4.01 13.26
N VAL A 234 -5.81 -3.15 13.15
CA VAL A 234 -5.73 -1.83 12.53
C VAL A 234 -5.71 -0.76 13.63
N GLY A 235 -4.77 0.16 13.55
CA GLY A 235 -4.64 1.25 14.52
C GLY A 235 -3.20 1.70 14.70
N GLN A 236 -3.00 2.65 15.61
CA GLN A 236 -1.70 3.26 15.91
C GLN A 236 -0.61 2.24 16.26
N THR A 237 -0.96 1.19 17.02
CA THR A 237 -0.06 0.12 17.46
C THR A 237 -0.17 -1.15 16.62
N GLY A 238 -1.01 -1.13 15.61
CA GLY A 238 -1.20 -2.20 14.64
C GLY A 238 -0.77 -1.75 13.24
N LYS A 239 -1.50 -2.23 12.24
CA LYS A 239 -1.29 -1.83 10.85
C LYS A 239 -1.97 -0.51 10.56
N ILE A 240 -1.30 0.37 9.81
CA ILE A 240 -1.88 1.58 9.24
C ILE A 240 -2.30 1.25 7.81
N VAL A 241 -3.57 1.48 7.50
CA VAL A 241 -4.19 1.18 6.22
C VAL A 241 -4.80 2.43 5.61
N ALA A 242 -4.88 2.48 4.29
CA ALA A 242 -5.54 3.54 3.55
C ALA A 242 -6.17 2.96 2.27
N PRO A 243 -7.15 2.07 2.41
CA PRO A 243 -7.85 1.47 1.29
C PRO A 243 -8.74 2.49 0.56
N GLU A 244 -9.25 2.09 -0.60
CA GLU A 244 -10.30 2.84 -1.30
C GLU A 244 -11.62 2.82 -0.51
N LEU A 245 -11.93 1.70 0.16
CA LEU A 245 -13.10 1.55 1.02
C LEU A 245 -12.72 0.87 2.33
N TYR A 246 -13.06 1.50 3.44
CA TYR A 246 -12.95 0.94 4.79
C TYR A 246 -14.34 0.78 5.41
N LEU A 247 -14.73 -0.46 5.68
CA LEU A 247 -16.00 -0.78 6.34
C LEU A 247 -15.74 -1.06 7.83
N ALA A 248 -16.24 -0.19 8.70
CA ALA A 248 -16.10 -0.25 10.14
C ALA A 248 -17.36 -0.86 10.78
N LEU A 249 -17.28 -2.13 11.21
CA LEU A 249 -18.42 -2.88 11.77
C LEU A 249 -18.31 -2.96 13.29
N GLY A 250 -19.18 -2.26 14.02
CA GLY A 250 -19.20 -2.23 15.48
C GLY A 250 -17.92 -1.63 16.10
N ILE A 251 -17.26 -0.73 15.39
CA ILE A 251 -16.07 0.00 15.83
C ILE A 251 -16.50 1.33 16.44
N SER A 252 -16.01 1.66 17.65
CA SER A 252 -16.38 2.88 18.36
C SER A 252 -15.75 4.15 17.79
N GLY A 253 -14.61 4.06 17.13
CA GLY A 253 -13.88 5.24 16.65
C GLY A 253 -12.89 5.82 17.67
N ALA A 254 -12.32 4.98 18.55
CA ALA A 254 -11.24 5.42 19.43
C ALA A 254 -10.07 5.98 18.60
N VAL A 255 -9.43 7.06 19.10
CA VAL A 255 -8.36 7.79 18.39
C VAL A 255 -7.22 6.89 17.95
N GLN A 256 -6.92 5.82 18.68
CA GLN A 256 -5.89 4.85 18.34
C GLN A 256 -6.28 4.01 17.11
N HIS A 257 -7.57 3.69 16.95
CA HIS A 257 -8.06 2.98 15.77
C HIS A 257 -8.11 3.91 14.56
N LEU A 258 -8.65 5.11 14.77
CA LEU A 258 -8.72 6.15 13.73
C LEU A 258 -7.34 6.48 13.14
N ALA A 259 -6.29 6.53 13.97
CA ALA A 259 -4.92 6.75 13.51
C ALA A 259 -4.47 5.71 12.47
N GLY A 260 -5.06 4.51 12.47
CA GLY A 260 -4.74 3.44 11.54
C GLY A 260 -5.58 3.43 10.26
N MET A 261 -6.72 4.14 10.18
CA MET A 261 -7.63 3.99 9.04
C MET A 261 -8.24 5.29 8.48
N LYS A 262 -8.11 6.42 9.18
CA LYS A 262 -8.73 7.69 8.81
C LYS A 262 -8.31 8.26 7.44
N ASN A 263 -7.22 7.73 6.87
CA ASN A 263 -6.73 8.12 5.55
C ASN A 263 -7.28 7.24 4.43
N SER A 264 -8.27 6.39 4.71
CA SER A 264 -9.02 5.66 3.69
C SER A 264 -9.78 6.65 2.79
N ARG A 265 -9.95 6.29 1.51
CA ARG A 265 -10.61 7.19 0.54
C ARG A 265 -12.09 7.35 0.85
N VAL A 266 -12.75 6.25 1.25
CA VAL A 266 -14.15 6.21 1.70
C VAL A 266 -14.22 5.38 2.97
N ILE A 267 -14.92 5.89 3.97
CA ILE A 267 -15.17 5.21 5.24
C ILE A 267 -16.69 5.01 5.38
N ALA A 268 -17.12 3.77 5.52
CA ALA A 268 -18.49 3.44 5.88
C ALA A 268 -18.52 2.73 7.24
N ALA A 269 -19.47 3.07 8.08
CA ALA A 269 -19.57 2.55 9.44
C ALA A 269 -20.97 2.03 9.77
N ILE A 270 -21.01 0.89 10.48
CA ILE A 270 -22.24 0.36 11.10
C ILE A 270 -21.97 0.28 12.61
N ASN A 271 -22.81 0.94 13.40
CA ASN A 271 -22.74 0.89 14.85
C ASN A 271 -24.15 1.07 15.45
N GLN A 272 -24.43 0.40 16.56
CA GLN A 272 -25.70 0.56 17.29
C GLN A 272 -25.80 1.89 18.03
N ASP A 273 -24.64 2.44 18.46
CA ASP A 273 -24.57 3.70 19.15
C ASP A 273 -24.54 4.86 18.16
N PRO A 274 -25.60 5.68 18.05
CA PRO A 274 -25.64 6.81 17.15
C PRO A 274 -24.60 7.89 17.46
N ASP A 275 -24.11 7.95 18.70
CA ASP A 275 -23.12 8.92 19.17
C ASP A 275 -21.68 8.34 19.10
N ALA A 276 -21.48 7.18 18.48
CA ALA A 276 -20.16 6.59 18.35
C ALA A 276 -19.23 7.52 17.55
N PRO A 277 -18.02 7.86 18.07
CA PRO A 277 -17.09 8.78 17.41
C PRO A 277 -16.69 8.37 15.99
N ILE A 278 -16.87 7.11 15.61
CA ILE A 278 -16.58 6.65 14.24
C ILE A 278 -17.40 7.41 13.19
N PHE A 279 -18.64 7.83 13.54
CA PHE A 279 -19.51 8.53 12.61
C PHE A 279 -19.04 9.95 12.27
N GLU A 280 -18.20 10.57 13.12
CA GLU A 280 -17.56 11.85 12.78
C GLU A 280 -16.54 11.75 11.64
N PHE A 281 -16.07 10.53 11.36
CA PHE A 281 -15.06 10.25 10.34
C PHE A 281 -15.61 9.43 9.15
N ALA A 282 -16.82 8.90 9.27
CA ALA A 282 -17.46 8.11 8.24
C ALA A 282 -18.13 8.99 7.19
N ASP A 283 -17.88 8.69 5.91
CA ASP A 283 -18.61 9.28 4.78
C ASP A 283 -20.04 8.74 4.72
N TYR A 284 -20.23 7.48 5.14
CA TYR A 284 -21.51 6.80 5.22
C TYR A 284 -21.68 6.12 6.58
N GLY A 285 -22.77 6.40 7.26
CA GLY A 285 -23.08 5.83 8.57
C GLY A 285 -24.45 5.13 8.57
N LEU A 286 -24.50 3.91 9.11
CA LEU A 286 -25.72 3.19 9.40
C LEU A 286 -25.81 2.93 10.90
N VAL A 287 -26.81 3.48 11.55
CA VAL A 287 -27.14 3.16 12.95
C VAL A 287 -27.95 1.88 12.96
N GLY A 288 -27.33 0.78 13.42
CA GLY A 288 -27.95 -0.55 13.40
C GLY A 288 -27.11 -1.63 14.05
N ASP A 289 -27.69 -2.81 14.20
CA ASP A 289 -27.02 -4.00 14.72
C ASP A 289 -26.22 -4.68 13.61
N VAL A 290 -24.93 -4.86 13.83
CA VAL A 290 -24.06 -5.55 12.86
C VAL A 290 -24.51 -6.99 12.59
N TYR A 291 -25.16 -7.64 13.55
CA TYR A 291 -25.70 -9.00 13.40
C TYR A 291 -26.93 -9.06 12.48
N GLU A 292 -27.64 -7.95 12.31
CA GLU A 292 -28.80 -7.84 11.40
C GLU A 292 -28.40 -7.24 10.05
N GLU A 293 -27.61 -6.14 10.08
CA GLU A 293 -27.34 -5.37 8.88
C GLU A 293 -26.26 -6.01 7.98
N VAL A 294 -25.24 -6.67 8.57
CA VAL A 294 -24.19 -7.31 7.77
C VAL A 294 -24.72 -8.48 6.94
N PRO A 295 -25.53 -9.41 7.47
CA PRO A 295 -26.16 -10.44 6.63
C PRO A 295 -27.05 -9.90 5.51
N ARG A 296 -27.79 -8.80 5.76
CA ARG A 296 -28.58 -8.12 4.72
C ARG A 296 -27.69 -7.58 3.61
N LEU A 297 -26.60 -6.92 3.98
CA LEU A 297 -25.65 -6.37 3.02
C LEU A 297 -25.00 -7.48 2.18
N ILE A 298 -24.62 -8.60 2.79
CA ILE A 298 -24.08 -9.77 2.08
C ILE A 298 -25.14 -10.33 1.10
N ALA A 299 -26.40 -10.41 1.52
CA ALA A 299 -27.46 -10.92 0.67
C ALA A 299 -27.71 -10.02 -0.56
N GLU A 300 -27.70 -8.70 -0.38
CA GLU A 300 -27.83 -7.73 -1.48
C GLU A 300 -26.66 -7.81 -2.46
N LEU A 301 -25.43 -7.93 -1.95
CA LEU A 301 -24.23 -8.06 -2.79
C LEU A 301 -24.26 -9.35 -3.63
N ASN A 302 -24.77 -10.45 -3.08
CA ASN A 302 -24.88 -11.72 -3.78
C ASN A 302 -26.12 -11.82 -4.68
N GLY A 303 -27.18 -11.05 -4.42
CA GLY A 303 -28.42 -11.05 -5.19
C GLY A 303 -28.44 -10.11 -6.40
N GLY A 304 -27.43 -9.26 -6.53
CA GLY A 304 -27.26 -8.31 -7.63
C GLY A 304 -26.39 -8.81 -8.80
N GLN A 305 -26.07 -10.12 -8.83
CA GLN A 305 -25.32 -10.77 -9.92
C GLN A 305 -26.23 -11.51 -10.87
#